data_50a9d34c851e2f4842dc469c3486e74f
#
_entry.id   50a9d34c851e2f4842dc469c3486e74f
#
_cell.length_a   1.000
_cell.length_b   1.000
_cell.length_c   1.000
_cell.angle_alpha   90.00
_cell.angle_beta   90.00
_cell.angle_gamma   90.00
#
_symmetry.space_group_name_H-M   'P 1'
#
loop_
_entity.id
_entity.type
_entity.pdbx_description
1 polymer ?
#
loop_
_entity_poly.entity_id
_entity_poly.type
_entity_poly.pdbx_seq_one_letter_code
_entity_poly.pdbx_strand_id
1 'polypeptide(L)'
;VDLDHPYITYQNSYIESLWWLLKQLYQKGLLYKGYTIQPYSPAAGTGLSSHELNQPGCYRDVKDTTVTGLFEVTDTNGLNINQTWGKLCFIAWTTTPWTLPSNIALCVGPKIKYVAVQTYNPYNDEKLTLIMAEARVNAYLKQEGENIPMEDYKHGDKIIPYRVIGSWIGDQLVGMRYKQMMPWVKPCEKVDRNAPAYIKTYAKAHPDKVFQGETGKDSFVEMADEAFRVIPGDYVTTEDGTGIVHIAATFGADDARVAKEAGVPSLFLINKKGETRPMVDLQGKYYLIEVLDANFIKCCMDTTLYTLHAGDYVKNAYDPKFNPNGVWNVEASEKAEDLNVVICLEMKQTGLAYKIEKHVHNYPHCWRTDKPILYYPLDSWFIRSSA
;
A
#
# COMPACT_ATOMS: atom_id res chain seq x y z
N VAL A 1 28.90 -14.33 39.32
CA VAL A 1 27.53 -13.77 39.36
C VAL A 1 27.19 -13.59 40.81
N ASP A 2 26.80 -12.41 41.27
CA ASP A 2 26.32 -12.13 42.59
C ASP A 2 24.88 -12.66 42.75
N LEU A 3 24.70 -13.73 43.51
CA LEU A 3 23.36 -14.32 43.70
C LEU A 3 22.67 -13.73 44.94
N ASP A 4 23.40 -13.05 45.82
CA ASP A 4 22.88 -12.41 47.02
C ASP A 4 22.19 -11.07 46.68
N HIS A 5 22.63 -10.41 45.59
CA HIS A 5 22.05 -9.18 45.10
C HIS A 5 21.67 -9.31 43.61
N PRO A 6 20.70 -10.18 43.28
CA PRO A 6 20.33 -10.42 41.88
C PRO A 6 19.64 -9.21 41.26
N TYR A 7 19.92 -8.97 39.97
CA TYR A 7 19.22 -7.96 39.16
C TYR A 7 17.86 -8.53 38.73
N ILE A 8 16.78 -8.06 39.37
CA ILE A 8 15.42 -8.59 39.17
C ILE A 8 14.52 -7.45 38.64
N THR A 9 14.10 -7.56 37.37
CA THR A 9 13.35 -6.52 36.67
C THR A 9 11.88 -6.38 37.10
N TYR A 10 11.32 -7.35 37.80
CA TYR A 10 9.93 -7.32 38.31
C TYR A 10 9.83 -6.79 39.75
N GLN A 11 10.92 -6.45 40.42
CA GLN A 11 10.85 -5.83 41.73
C GLN A 11 10.36 -4.39 41.65
N ASN A 12 9.57 -3.97 42.66
CA ASN A 12 8.98 -2.62 42.69
C ASN A 12 10.05 -1.51 42.61
N SER A 13 11.16 -1.67 43.32
CA SER A 13 12.27 -0.69 43.27
C SER A 13 12.86 -0.48 41.88
N TYR A 14 12.95 -1.56 41.08
CA TYR A 14 13.37 -1.49 39.70
C TYR A 14 12.32 -0.80 38.83
N ILE A 15 11.04 -1.23 38.99
CA ILE A 15 9.92 -0.68 38.23
C ILE A 15 9.76 0.83 38.50
N GLU A 16 9.85 1.26 39.76
CA GLU A 16 9.78 2.68 40.15
C GLU A 16 10.91 3.50 39.51
N SER A 17 12.13 2.97 39.52
CA SER A 17 13.29 3.62 38.88
C SER A 17 13.09 3.78 37.37
N LEU A 18 12.60 2.73 36.70
CA LEU A 18 12.28 2.75 35.28
C LEU A 18 11.18 3.77 34.96
N TRP A 19 10.09 3.79 35.74
CA TRP A 19 9.02 4.75 35.57
C TRP A 19 9.48 6.19 35.81
N TRP A 20 10.38 6.41 36.77
CA TRP A 20 10.97 7.73 36.99
C TRP A 20 11.77 8.18 35.76
N LEU A 21 12.60 7.32 35.18
CA LEU A 21 13.35 7.61 33.94
C LEU A 21 12.41 7.93 32.75
N LEU A 22 11.38 7.11 32.53
CA LEU A 22 10.38 7.34 31.48
C LEU A 22 9.65 8.68 31.68
N LYS A 23 9.33 9.04 32.95
CA LYS A 23 8.73 10.34 33.28
C LYS A 23 9.66 11.50 32.93
N GLN A 24 10.97 11.39 33.19
CA GLN A 24 11.95 12.42 32.79
C GLN A 24 12.00 12.59 31.27
N LEU A 25 12.01 11.48 30.52
CA LEU A 25 11.99 11.51 29.04
C LEU A 25 10.70 12.15 28.52
N TYR A 26 9.56 11.81 29.12
CA TYR A 26 8.25 12.39 28.75
C TYR A 26 8.21 13.91 29.02
N GLN A 27 8.69 14.35 30.19
CA GLN A 27 8.75 15.78 30.56
C GLN A 27 9.65 16.59 29.62
N LYS A 28 10.71 15.98 29.10
CA LYS A 28 11.62 16.57 28.11
C LYS A 28 11.05 16.53 26.68
N GLY A 29 9.84 15.94 26.46
CA GLY A 29 9.24 15.77 25.13
C GLY A 29 9.94 14.75 24.24
N LEU A 30 10.80 13.91 24.82
CA LEU A 30 11.53 12.87 24.10
C LEU A 30 10.75 11.56 23.98
N LEU A 31 9.89 11.26 24.94
CA LEU A 31 8.99 10.09 24.91
C LEU A 31 7.67 10.48 24.26
N TYR A 32 7.29 9.80 23.19
CA TYR A 32 6.05 10.08 22.45
C TYR A 32 5.38 8.80 21.96
N LYS A 33 4.07 8.85 21.79
CA LYS A 33 3.28 7.80 21.15
C LYS A 33 3.28 8.01 19.64
N GLY A 34 3.49 6.94 18.89
CA GLY A 34 3.46 6.92 17.43
C GLY A 34 3.21 5.52 16.92
N TYR A 35 3.39 5.32 15.62
CA TYR A 35 3.35 3.99 15.01
C TYR A 35 4.55 3.82 14.06
N THR A 36 4.86 2.57 13.78
CA THR A 36 5.78 2.20 12.69
C THR A 36 5.23 0.96 11.98
N ILE A 37 5.53 0.84 10.70
CA ILE A 37 5.19 -0.35 9.94
C ILE A 37 6.13 -1.48 10.37
N GLN A 38 5.57 -2.55 10.92
CA GLN A 38 6.31 -3.71 11.42
C GLN A 38 5.68 -5.01 10.94
N PRO A 39 6.46 -6.09 10.88
CA PRO A 39 5.93 -7.41 10.69
C PRO A 39 4.94 -7.76 11.81
N TYR A 40 3.76 -8.22 11.45
CA TYR A 40 2.69 -8.57 12.37
C TYR A 40 2.06 -9.90 11.98
N SER A 41 1.82 -10.75 12.94
CA SER A 41 1.10 -12.01 12.76
C SER A 41 -0.35 -11.88 13.24
N PRO A 42 -1.36 -11.82 12.35
CA PRO A 42 -2.76 -11.85 12.75
C PRO A 42 -3.12 -13.09 13.57
N ALA A 43 -2.54 -14.23 13.23
CA ALA A 43 -2.80 -15.50 13.91
C ALA A 43 -2.21 -15.58 15.32
N ALA A 44 -1.05 -14.96 15.55
CA ALA A 44 -0.43 -14.89 16.88
C ALA A 44 -0.88 -13.65 17.67
N GLY A 45 -1.52 -12.67 17.02
CA GLY A 45 -1.95 -11.42 17.64
C GLY A 45 -0.80 -10.52 18.10
N THR A 46 0.38 -10.60 17.47
CA THR A 46 1.58 -9.87 17.93
C THR A 46 2.48 -9.44 16.78
N GLY A 47 3.21 -8.34 17.00
CA GLY A 47 4.34 -7.93 16.14
C GLY A 47 5.49 -8.93 16.24
N LEU A 48 6.29 -9.00 15.21
CA LEU A 48 7.48 -9.84 15.13
C LEU A 48 8.70 -8.94 14.92
N SER A 49 9.80 -9.30 15.59
CA SER A 49 11.09 -8.64 15.38
C SER A 49 11.75 -9.13 14.09
N SER A 50 12.71 -8.36 13.57
CA SER A 50 13.54 -8.79 12.44
C SER A 50 14.32 -10.08 12.75
N HIS A 51 14.72 -10.28 14.03
CA HIS A 51 15.37 -11.51 14.45
C HIS A 51 14.45 -12.72 14.34
N GLU A 52 13.16 -12.59 14.67
CA GLU A 52 12.17 -13.66 14.50
C GLU A 52 11.91 -13.99 13.02
N LEU A 53 11.95 -12.99 12.14
CA LEU A 53 11.83 -13.23 10.70
C LEU A 53 13.06 -13.89 10.09
N ASN A 54 14.24 -13.75 10.72
CA ASN A 54 15.48 -14.41 10.28
C ASN A 54 15.60 -15.86 10.74
N GLN A 55 14.59 -16.41 11.43
CA GLN A 55 14.58 -17.83 11.80
C GLN A 55 14.49 -18.71 10.54
N PRO A 56 15.19 -19.86 10.52
CA PRO A 56 15.10 -20.81 9.42
C PRO A 56 13.66 -21.23 9.12
N GLY A 57 13.26 -21.19 7.85
CA GLY A 57 11.92 -21.58 7.41
C GLY A 57 10.83 -20.51 7.59
N CYS A 58 11.17 -19.30 8.06
CA CYS A 58 10.22 -18.19 8.09
C CYS A 58 9.87 -17.69 6.69
N TYR A 59 10.83 -17.65 5.78
CA TYR A 59 10.57 -17.31 4.39
C TYR A 59 10.31 -18.57 3.57
N ARG A 60 9.22 -18.58 2.81
CA ARG A 60 8.78 -19.71 1.99
C ARG A 60 8.33 -19.23 0.63
N ASP A 61 8.57 -20.03 -0.39
CA ASP A 61 8.01 -19.77 -1.71
C ASP A 61 6.50 -19.97 -1.68
N VAL A 62 5.78 -18.92 -2.07
CA VAL A 62 4.34 -18.94 -2.24
C VAL A 62 3.99 -18.58 -3.68
N LYS A 63 2.87 -19.13 -4.17
CA LYS A 63 2.38 -18.86 -5.53
C LYS A 63 1.14 -17.99 -5.44
N ASP A 64 1.32 -16.67 -5.49
CA ASP A 64 0.24 -15.70 -5.44
C ASP A 64 -0.25 -15.28 -6.84
N THR A 65 -1.49 -14.81 -6.91
CA THR A 65 -2.00 -14.09 -8.08
C THR A 65 -1.54 -12.65 -7.99
N THR A 66 -0.89 -12.18 -9.05
CA THR A 66 -0.32 -10.83 -9.15
C THR A 66 -0.99 -10.06 -10.27
N VAL A 67 -0.97 -8.75 -10.20
CA VAL A 67 -1.54 -7.89 -11.22
C VAL A 67 -0.62 -6.74 -11.57
N THR A 68 -0.57 -6.41 -12.85
CA THR A 68 -0.10 -5.11 -13.35
C THR A 68 -1.31 -4.22 -13.58
N GLY A 69 -1.47 -3.21 -12.75
CA GLY A 69 -2.60 -2.28 -12.78
C GLY A 69 -2.32 -1.06 -13.65
N LEU A 70 -3.40 -0.48 -14.18
CA LEU A 70 -3.42 0.73 -15.01
C LEU A 70 -3.80 1.94 -14.16
N PHE A 71 -2.92 2.92 -14.06
CA PHE A 71 -3.13 4.17 -13.34
C PHE A 71 -3.25 5.31 -14.35
N GLU A 72 -4.49 5.71 -14.66
CA GLU A 72 -4.80 6.72 -15.68
C GLU A 72 -4.25 8.08 -15.28
N VAL A 73 -3.40 8.66 -16.15
CA VAL A 73 -2.79 9.99 -15.93
C VAL A 73 -3.84 11.07 -16.09
N THR A 74 -3.91 11.98 -15.15
CA THR A 74 -4.80 13.15 -15.16
C THR A 74 -4.07 14.45 -15.39
N ASP A 75 -2.77 14.50 -15.05
CA ASP A 75 -1.91 15.66 -15.26
C ASP A 75 -0.48 15.20 -15.54
N THR A 76 0.08 15.65 -16.65
CA THR A 76 1.45 15.33 -17.07
C THR A 76 2.50 16.24 -16.44
N ASN A 77 2.11 17.16 -15.55
CA ASN A 77 3.00 18.15 -14.94
C ASN A 77 3.86 18.92 -15.96
N GLY A 78 3.24 19.28 -17.09
CA GLY A 78 3.88 20.03 -18.17
C GLY A 78 4.73 19.21 -19.16
N LEU A 79 4.84 17.89 -18.97
CA LEU A 79 5.49 17.04 -19.95
C LEU A 79 4.65 16.89 -21.22
N ASN A 80 5.29 17.09 -22.37
CA ASN A 80 4.64 16.87 -23.65
C ASN A 80 4.67 15.36 -24.01
N ILE A 81 3.57 14.67 -23.67
CA ILE A 81 3.37 13.26 -24.02
C ILE A 81 2.21 13.19 -25.01
N ASN A 82 2.41 12.54 -26.14
CA ASN A 82 1.35 12.36 -27.13
C ASN A 82 0.22 11.47 -26.58
N GLN A 83 -0.97 12.04 -26.41
CA GLN A 83 -2.15 11.35 -25.85
C GLN A 83 -3.22 11.03 -26.93
N THR A 84 -2.87 11.07 -28.20
CA THR A 84 -3.84 10.85 -29.29
C THR A 84 -4.20 9.37 -29.51
N TRP A 85 -3.49 8.45 -28.86
CA TRP A 85 -3.66 7.00 -29.02
C TRP A 85 -4.49 6.33 -27.89
N GLY A 86 -5.37 6.96 -27.24
CA GLY A 86 -6.13 6.37 -26.14
C GLY A 86 -5.64 6.86 -24.78
N LYS A 87 -5.98 6.12 -23.69
CA LYS A 87 -5.63 6.54 -22.34
C LYS A 87 -4.13 6.48 -22.07
N LEU A 88 -3.59 7.54 -21.47
CA LEU A 88 -2.24 7.55 -20.93
C LEU A 88 -2.27 6.98 -19.51
N CYS A 89 -1.52 5.92 -19.26
CA CYS A 89 -1.49 5.23 -17.97
C CYS A 89 -0.06 4.93 -17.53
N PHE A 90 0.23 5.12 -16.26
CA PHE A 90 1.31 4.37 -15.62
C PHE A 90 0.89 2.93 -15.41
N ILE A 91 1.84 2.01 -15.48
CA ILE A 91 1.61 0.62 -15.06
C ILE A 91 2.50 0.28 -13.88
N ALA A 92 1.91 -0.31 -12.83
CA ALA A 92 2.65 -0.82 -11.69
C ALA A 92 2.20 -2.24 -11.37
N TRP A 93 3.17 -3.08 -11.02
CA TRP A 93 2.96 -4.48 -10.69
C TRP A 93 2.96 -4.69 -9.18
N THR A 94 2.10 -5.60 -8.69
CA THR A 94 2.05 -5.98 -7.28
C THR A 94 1.79 -7.47 -7.11
N THR A 95 2.43 -8.06 -6.09
CA THR A 95 2.14 -9.42 -5.60
C THR A 95 1.03 -9.43 -4.55
N THR A 96 0.57 -8.27 -4.10
CA THR A 96 -0.46 -8.10 -3.08
C THR A 96 -1.59 -7.19 -3.57
N PRO A 97 -2.42 -7.65 -4.54
CA PRO A 97 -3.54 -6.86 -5.08
C PRO A 97 -4.45 -6.25 -4.02
N TRP A 98 -4.61 -6.93 -2.88
CA TRP A 98 -5.40 -6.44 -1.75
C TRP A 98 -4.90 -5.12 -1.14
N THR A 99 -3.66 -4.69 -1.44
CA THR A 99 -3.16 -3.37 -0.99
C THR A 99 -3.50 -2.22 -1.94
N LEU A 100 -3.96 -2.51 -3.16
CA LEU A 100 -4.28 -1.48 -4.18
C LEU A 100 -5.34 -0.45 -3.73
N PRO A 101 -6.39 -0.82 -2.96
CA PRO A 101 -7.32 0.17 -2.42
C PRO A 101 -6.67 1.20 -1.49
N SER A 102 -5.50 0.86 -0.90
CA SER A 102 -4.70 1.75 -0.07
C SER A 102 -3.58 2.48 -0.83
N ASN A 103 -3.59 2.42 -2.18
CA ASN A 103 -2.65 3.18 -3.02
C ASN A 103 -2.83 4.68 -2.81
N ILE A 104 -1.70 5.40 -2.65
CA ILE A 104 -1.67 6.86 -2.46
C ILE A 104 -0.68 7.58 -3.37
N ALA A 105 0.29 6.86 -3.92
CA ALA A 105 1.30 7.40 -4.82
C ALA A 105 1.83 6.31 -5.76
N LEU A 106 2.53 6.71 -6.80
CA LEU A 106 3.42 5.87 -7.60
C LEU A 106 4.86 6.33 -7.41
N CYS A 107 5.78 5.40 -7.20
CA CYS A 107 7.18 5.70 -6.97
C CYS A 107 8.03 5.32 -8.16
N VAL A 108 8.89 6.24 -8.60
CA VAL A 108 9.83 6.05 -9.71
C VAL A 108 11.27 6.20 -9.24
N GLY A 109 12.18 5.45 -9.84
CA GLY A 109 13.62 5.65 -9.63
C GLY A 109 14.09 6.92 -10.35
N PRO A 110 14.63 7.95 -9.67
CA PRO A 110 14.94 9.24 -10.28
C PRO A 110 15.84 9.16 -11.52
N LYS A 111 16.76 8.19 -11.52
CA LYS A 111 17.76 7.97 -12.59
C LYS A 111 17.38 6.88 -13.59
N ILE A 112 16.28 6.17 -13.37
CA ILE A 112 15.81 5.12 -14.28
C ILE A 112 15.20 5.79 -15.51
N LYS A 113 15.45 5.20 -16.68
CA LYS A 113 14.86 5.64 -17.95
C LYS A 113 13.48 5.00 -18.12
N TYR A 114 12.47 5.81 -18.36
CA TYR A 114 11.08 5.43 -18.63
C TYR A 114 10.71 5.77 -20.05
N VAL A 115 9.79 5.00 -20.60
CA VAL A 115 9.27 5.21 -21.96
C VAL A 115 7.75 5.27 -21.95
N ALA A 116 7.19 5.99 -22.91
CA ALA A 116 5.77 5.92 -23.24
C ALA A 116 5.59 5.02 -24.46
N VAL A 117 4.74 4.02 -24.34
CA VAL A 117 4.52 2.97 -25.32
C VAL A 117 3.06 2.91 -25.71
N GLN A 118 2.74 3.20 -26.95
CA GLN A 118 1.41 2.99 -27.52
C GLN A 118 1.19 1.51 -27.81
N THR A 119 0.05 0.95 -27.36
CA THR A 119 -0.31 -0.45 -27.51
C THR A 119 -1.80 -0.66 -27.26
N TYR A 120 -2.23 -1.90 -27.05
CA TYR A 120 -3.59 -2.30 -26.69
C TYR A 120 -3.63 -3.05 -25.36
N ASN A 121 -4.74 -2.93 -24.65
CA ASN A 121 -5.02 -3.79 -23.51
C ASN A 121 -5.42 -5.19 -24.01
N PRO A 122 -4.73 -6.27 -23.61
CA PRO A 122 -5.01 -7.61 -24.11
C PRO A 122 -6.36 -8.18 -23.67
N TYR A 123 -7.04 -7.55 -22.71
CA TYR A 123 -8.30 -8.04 -22.16
C TYR A 123 -9.55 -7.45 -22.80
N ASN A 124 -9.46 -6.20 -23.29
CA ASN A 124 -10.63 -5.46 -23.81
C ASN A 124 -10.34 -4.65 -25.08
N ASP A 125 -9.14 -4.81 -25.67
CA ASP A 125 -8.67 -4.15 -26.90
C ASP A 125 -8.63 -2.60 -26.84
N GLU A 126 -8.73 -2.03 -25.65
CA GLU A 126 -8.63 -0.59 -25.47
C GLU A 126 -7.25 -0.09 -25.87
N LYS A 127 -7.20 1.00 -26.65
CA LYS A 127 -5.95 1.68 -26.99
C LYS A 127 -5.35 2.34 -25.76
N LEU A 128 -4.08 2.09 -25.49
CA LEU A 128 -3.36 2.59 -24.33
C LEU A 128 -2.01 3.21 -24.73
N THR A 129 -1.63 4.23 -24.01
CA THR A 129 -0.25 4.71 -23.95
C THR A 129 0.29 4.41 -22.55
N LEU A 130 1.21 3.46 -22.44
CA LEU A 130 1.72 2.95 -21.16
C LEU A 130 3.05 3.61 -20.81
N ILE A 131 3.21 4.05 -19.56
CA ILE A 131 4.49 4.52 -19.02
C ILE A 131 5.07 3.40 -18.15
N MET A 132 6.30 2.96 -18.47
CA MET A 132 7.06 1.96 -17.73
C MET A 132 8.57 2.18 -17.93
N ALA A 133 9.40 1.52 -17.13
CA ALA A 133 10.85 1.55 -17.35
C ALA A 133 11.21 0.92 -18.71
N GLU A 134 12.11 1.57 -19.45
CA GLU A 134 12.56 1.09 -20.77
C GLU A 134 13.07 -0.36 -20.70
N ALA A 135 13.85 -0.68 -19.67
CA ALA A 135 14.39 -2.02 -19.45
C ALA A 135 13.33 -3.10 -19.25
N ARG A 136 12.08 -2.73 -18.98
CA ARG A 136 10.97 -3.65 -18.70
C ARG A 136 10.02 -3.85 -19.88
N VAL A 137 10.17 -3.11 -20.97
CA VAL A 137 9.27 -3.21 -22.14
C VAL A 137 9.15 -4.65 -22.62
N ASN A 138 10.26 -5.35 -22.80
CA ASN A 138 10.27 -6.73 -23.33
C ASN A 138 9.69 -7.78 -22.35
N ALA A 139 9.48 -7.45 -21.08
CA ALA A 139 8.77 -8.32 -20.12
C ALA A 139 7.24 -8.26 -20.29
N TYR A 140 6.74 -7.21 -20.92
CA TYR A 140 5.32 -6.98 -21.16
C TYR A 140 4.92 -7.10 -22.63
N LEU A 141 5.78 -6.69 -23.54
CA LEU A 141 5.55 -6.61 -24.97
C LEU A 141 6.67 -7.35 -25.70
N LYS A 142 6.30 -8.27 -26.56
CA LYS A 142 7.29 -9.04 -27.35
C LYS A 142 7.93 -8.12 -28.41
N GLN A 143 9.24 -8.19 -28.59
CA GLN A 143 10.01 -7.35 -29.48
C GLN A 143 9.48 -7.38 -30.93
N GLU A 144 8.96 -8.51 -31.38
CA GLU A 144 8.37 -8.66 -32.72
C GLU A 144 7.18 -7.70 -32.93
N GLY A 145 6.47 -7.35 -31.87
CA GLY A 145 5.34 -6.43 -31.91
C GLY A 145 5.70 -4.99 -32.34
N GLU A 146 6.96 -4.59 -32.19
CA GLU A 146 7.42 -3.27 -32.62
C GLU A 146 7.34 -3.05 -34.14
N ASN A 147 7.43 -4.15 -34.90
CA ASN A 147 7.40 -4.13 -36.37
C ASN A 147 6.00 -4.38 -36.96
N ILE A 148 5.02 -4.72 -36.14
CA ILE A 148 3.64 -4.98 -36.60
C ILE A 148 2.90 -3.62 -36.70
N PRO A 149 2.19 -3.32 -37.82
CA PRO A 149 1.31 -2.16 -37.89
C PRO A 149 0.25 -2.18 -36.78
N MET A 150 0.00 -1.02 -36.17
CA MET A 150 -0.95 -0.93 -35.05
C MET A 150 -2.37 -1.34 -35.47
N GLU A 151 -2.74 -1.08 -36.71
CA GLU A 151 -4.03 -1.40 -37.31
C GLU A 151 -4.25 -2.90 -37.59
N ASP A 152 -3.19 -3.69 -37.59
CA ASP A 152 -3.27 -5.14 -37.83
C ASP A 152 -3.66 -5.95 -36.59
N TYR A 153 -3.70 -5.29 -35.40
CA TYR A 153 -4.07 -5.95 -34.14
C TYR A 153 -5.48 -6.51 -34.16
N LYS A 154 -5.64 -7.73 -33.70
CA LYS A 154 -6.93 -8.39 -33.47
C LYS A 154 -6.99 -8.98 -32.08
N HIS A 155 -8.20 -8.99 -31.52
CA HIS A 155 -8.43 -9.60 -30.21
C HIS A 155 -7.90 -11.04 -30.13
N GLY A 156 -7.12 -11.30 -29.10
CA GLY A 156 -6.52 -12.62 -28.85
C GLY A 156 -5.17 -12.85 -29.53
N ASP A 157 -4.63 -11.87 -30.26
CA ASP A 157 -3.29 -11.97 -30.82
C ASP A 157 -2.24 -12.18 -29.71
N LYS A 158 -1.34 -13.16 -29.92
CA LYS A 158 -0.25 -13.47 -28.96
C LYS A 158 0.88 -12.45 -28.98
N ILE A 159 0.98 -11.66 -30.05
CA ILE A 159 1.95 -10.58 -30.22
C ILE A 159 1.17 -9.31 -30.43
N ILE A 160 1.22 -8.44 -29.43
CA ILE A 160 0.51 -7.17 -29.47
C ILE A 160 1.42 -6.11 -30.08
N PRO A 161 0.98 -5.37 -31.11
CA PRO A 161 1.78 -4.30 -31.70
C PRO A 161 1.99 -3.16 -30.70
N TYR A 162 3.17 -2.54 -30.78
CA TYR A 162 3.47 -1.37 -29.96
C TYR A 162 4.41 -0.39 -30.64
N ARG A 163 4.42 0.85 -30.13
CA ARG A 163 5.34 1.92 -30.59
C ARG A 163 5.84 2.71 -29.39
N VAL A 164 7.16 2.85 -29.26
CA VAL A 164 7.76 3.77 -28.29
C VAL A 164 7.69 5.17 -28.86
N ILE A 165 7.05 6.09 -28.13
CA ILE A 165 6.76 7.46 -28.61
C ILE A 165 7.51 8.55 -27.85
N GLY A 166 8.20 8.21 -26.77
CA GLY A 166 8.99 9.15 -25.98
C GLY A 166 9.70 8.46 -24.83
N SER A 167 10.69 9.15 -24.28
CA SER A 167 11.46 8.67 -23.14
C SER A 167 11.87 9.82 -22.21
N TRP A 168 11.93 9.53 -20.91
CA TRP A 168 12.29 10.46 -19.84
C TRP A 168 13.05 9.73 -18.74
N ILE A 169 13.84 10.46 -17.94
CA ILE A 169 14.33 9.94 -16.67
C ILE A 169 13.25 10.12 -15.61
N GLY A 170 13.28 9.25 -14.56
CA GLY A 170 12.23 9.24 -13.55
C GLY A 170 11.99 10.58 -12.87
N ASP A 171 13.06 11.36 -12.65
CA ASP A 171 12.97 12.69 -12.05
C ASP A 171 12.05 13.66 -12.82
N GLN A 172 11.98 13.50 -14.14
CA GLN A 172 11.07 14.29 -14.99
C GLN A 172 9.59 13.88 -14.85
N LEU A 173 9.32 12.65 -14.38
CA LEU A 173 7.94 12.16 -14.16
C LEU A 173 7.39 12.55 -12.79
N VAL A 174 8.25 13.00 -11.87
CA VAL A 174 7.85 13.40 -10.52
C VAL A 174 6.85 14.56 -10.58
N GLY A 175 5.78 14.45 -9.80
CA GLY A 175 4.69 15.42 -9.77
C GLY A 175 3.58 15.17 -10.77
N MET A 176 3.75 14.30 -11.78
CA MET A 176 2.62 13.86 -12.62
C MET A 176 1.53 13.26 -11.74
N ARG A 177 0.27 13.46 -12.13
CA ARG A 177 -0.89 12.99 -11.34
C ARG A 177 -1.67 11.93 -12.10
N TYR A 178 -2.32 11.06 -11.33
CA TYR A 178 -3.15 10.01 -11.87
C TYR A 178 -4.47 9.90 -11.08
N LYS A 179 -5.48 9.30 -11.68
CA LYS A 179 -6.77 9.04 -11.06
C LYS A 179 -6.64 7.91 -10.04
N GLN A 180 -7.21 8.08 -8.84
CA GLN A 180 -7.28 6.98 -7.86
C GLN A 180 -7.89 5.74 -8.52
N MET A 181 -7.15 4.63 -8.52
CA MET A 181 -7.55 3.40 -9.21
C MET A 181 -8.78 2.76 -8.55
N MET A 182 -8.77 2.65 -7.23
CA MET A 182 -9.86 2.08 -6.42
C MET A 182 -10.34 3.14 -5.42
N PRO A 183 -11.33 3.97 -5.80
CA PRO A 183 -11.74 5.14 -5.01
C PRO A 183 -12.67 4.76 -3.86
N TRP A 184 -12.33 3.69 -3.10
CA TRP A 184 -13.15 3.24 -1.98
C TRP A 184 -13.12 4.21 -0.82
N VAL A 185 -11.95 4.80 -0.56
CA VAL A 185 -11.71 5.72 0.54
C VAL A 185 -10.75 6.83 0.08
N LYS A 186 -11.04 8.06 0.47
CA LYS A 186 -10.12 9.19 0.29
C LYS A 186 -9.17 9.28 1.47
N PRO A 187 -7.89 9.61 1.27
CA PRO A 187 -6.95 9.84 2.36
C PRO A 187 -7.39 11.00 3.23
N CYS A 188 -7.30 10.84 4.53
CA CYS A 188 -7.53 11.89 5.51
C CYS A 188 -6.53 11.80 6.65
N GLU A 189 -6.21 12.96 7.24
CA GLU A 189 -5.24 13.07 8.32
C GLU A 189 -5.86 13.74 9.55
N LYS A 190 -5.42 13.35 10.73
CA LYS A 190 -5.85 13.96 11.99
C LYS A 190 -5.20 15.32 12.17
N VAL A 191 -6.02 16.32 12.52
CA VAL A 191 -5.58 17.70 12.77
C VAL A 191 -5.55 17.94 14.28
N ASP A 192 -4.43 17.61 14.91
CA ASP A 192 -4.21 17.86 16.34
C ASP A 192 -2.91 18.62 16.61
N ARG A 193 -2.58 18.78 17.90
CA ARG A 193 -1.35 19.49 18.31
C ARG A 193 -0.07 18.80 17.81
N ASN A 194 -0.11 17.48 17.61
CA ASN A 194 1.04 16.66 17.19
C ASN A 194 1.09 16.48 15.67
N ALA A 195 0.05 16.90 14.94
CA ALA A 195 0.02 16.80 13.49
C ALA A 195 1.23 17.55 12.88
N PRO A 196 1.86 16.98 11.84
CA PRO A 196 2.91 17.66 11.09
C PRO A 196 2.51 19.06 10.61
N ALA A 197 3.48 19.95 10.44
CA ALA A 197 3.23 21.34 10.04
C ALA A 197 2.48 21.44 8.71
N TYR A 198 2.80 20.56 7.74
CA TYR A 198 2.16 20.56 6.43
C TYR A 198 0.66 20.24 6.53
N ILE A 199 0.24 19.30 7.39
CA ILE A 199 -1.16 18.96 7.61
C ILE A 199 -1.91 20.17 8.19
N LYS A 200 -1.33 20.82 9.20
CA LYS A 200 -1.93 22.03 9.82
C LYS A 200 -2.06 23.17 8.82
N THR A 201 -1.06 23.36 7.96
CA THR A 201 -1.08 24.38 6.91
C THR A 201 -2.15 24.06 5.88
N TYR A 202 -2.22 22.81 5.43
CA TYR A 202 -3.23 22.36 4.48
C TYR A 202 -4.65 22.53 5.03
N ALA A 203 -4.91 22.10 6.27
CA ALA A 203 -6.22 22.25 6.92
C ALA A 203 -6.66 23.73 7.04
N LYS A 204 -5.73 24.66 7.28
CA LYS A 204 -6.03 26.10 7.30
C LYS A 204 -6.36 26.65 5.91
N ALA A 205 -5.70 26.15 4.88
CA ALA A 205 -5.93 26.56 3.49
C ALA A 205 -7.24 26.00 2.92
N HIS A 206 -7.71 24.85 3.43
CA HIS A 206 -8.88 24.12 2.95
C HIS A 206 -9.88 23.84 4.08
N PRO A 207 -10.49 24.88 4.68
CA PRO A 207 -11.42 24.70 5.80
C PRO A 207 -12.69 23.91 5.42
N ASP A 208 -13.06 23.89 4.15
CA ASP A 208 -14.16 23.13 3.57
C ASP A 208 -13.91 21.61 3.57
N LYS A 209 -12.65 21.18 3.64
CA LYS A 209 -12.23 19.77 3.73
C LYS A 209 -12.03 19.29 5.17
N VAL A 210 -12.14 20.19 6.13
CA VAL A 210 -12.01 19.82 7.55
C VAL A 210 -13.35 19.34 8.08
N PHE A 211 -13.35 18.21 8.78
CA PHE A 211 -14.53 17.68 9.45
C PHE A 211 -14.23 17.23 10.88
N GLN A 212 -15.24 17.21 11.72
CA GLN A 212 -15.18 16.69 13.09
C GLN A 212 -15.53 15.20 13.07
N GLY A 213 -14.81 14.38 13.82
CA GLY A 213 -15.25 13.02 14.11
C GLY A 213 -16.56 13.03 14.92
N GLU A 214 -17.30 11.92 14.90
CA GLU A 214 -18.62 11.83 15.57
C GLU A 214 -18.55 12.07 17.08
N THR A 215 -17.41 11.82 17.72
CA THR A 215 -17.18 12.13 19.13
C THR A 215 -17.08 13.62 19.43
N GLY A 216 -16.87 14.47 18.42
CA GLY A 216 -16.63 15.90 18.54
C GLY A 216 -15.29 16.29 19.17
N LYS A 217 -14.42 15.30 19.49
CA LYS A 217 -13.13 15.55 20.17
C LYS A 217 -11.98 15.79 19.19
N ASP A 218 -12.04 15.19 18.03
CA ASP A 218 -10.98 15.18 17.05
C ASP A 218 -11.44 15.79 15.73
N SER A 219 -10.54 16.53 15.10
CA SER A 219 -10.72 17.09 13.75
C SER A 219 -9.85 16.34 12.76
N PHE A 220 -10.36 16.21 11.54
CA PHE A 220 -9.69 15.55 10.42
C PHE A 220 -9.78 16.43 9.18
N VAL A 221 -8.85 16.24 8.24
CA VAL A 221 -8.86 16.93 6.94
C VAL A 221 -8.72 15.91 5.80
N GLU A 222 -9.60 15.98 4.81
CA GLU A 222 -9.48 15.20 3.58
C GLU A 222 -8.35 15.78 2.72
N MET A 223 -7.46 14.92 2.21
CA MET A 223 -6.21 15.31 1.54
C MET A 223 -5.99 14.60 0.21
N ALA A 224 -7.03 14.24 -0.54
CA ALA A 224 -6.88 13.57 -1.83
C ALA A 224 -6.09 14.41 -2.85
N ASP A 225 -6.11 15.74 -2.75
CA ASP A 225 -5.33 16.63 -3.62
C ASP A 225 -3.82 16.49 -3.41
N GLU A 226 -3.36 16.00 -2.27
CA GLU A 226 -1.96 15.76 -1.97
C GLU A 226 -1.53 14.31 -2.27
N ALA A 227 -2.47 13.43 -2.57
CA ALA A 227 -2.24 12.04 -2.96
C ALA A 227 -2.25 11.87 -4.49
N PHE A 228 -2.12 10.64 -4.95
CA PHE A 228 -2.28 10.18 -6.35
C PHE A 228 -1.35 10.91 -7.33
N ARG A 229 -0.10 11.02 -6.94
CA ARG A 229 0.97 11.61 -7.74
C ARG A 229 2.21 10.74 -7.78
N VAL A 230 3.08 11.00 -8.75
CA VAL A 230 4.38 10.34 -8.88
C VAL A 230 5.38 10.98 -7.93
N ILE A 231 6.07 10.16 -7.15
CA ILE A 231 7.10 10.56 -6.20
C ILE A 231 8.43 9.85 -6.50
N PRO A 232 9.59 10.41 -6.11
CA PRO A 232 10.86 9.74 -6.28
C PRO A 232 11.11 8.71 -5.16
N GLY A 233 11.86 7.63 -5.46
CA GLY A 233 12.34 6.68 -4.49
C GLY A 233 13.63 6.00 -4.92
N ASP A 234 14.55 5.88 -3.99
CA ASP A 234 15.91 5.34 -4.19
C ASP A 234 15.95 3.80 -4.27
N TYR A 235 14.90 3.12 -3.83
CA TYR A 235 14.79 1.67 -3.77
C TYR A 235 14.12 1.04 -5.01
N VAL A 236 13.62 1.86 -5.94
CA VAL A 236 13.00 1.36 -7.17
C VAL A 236 14.04 0.70 -8.06
N THR A 237 13.78 -0.53 -8.50
CA THR A 237 14.64 -1.30 -9.39
C THR A 237 13.94 -1.63 -10.71
N THR A 238 14.69 -2.19 -11.65
CA THR A 238 14.19 -2.71 -12.93
C THR A 238 14.38 -4.22 -13.07
N GLU A 239 14.66 -4.91 -11.96
CA GLU A 239 14.85 -6.35 -11.94
C GLU A 239 13.51 -7.08 -12.14
N ASP A 240 12.47 -6.61 -11.45
CA ASP A 240 11.11 -7.13 -11.54
C ASP A 240 10.08 -6.02 -11.80
N GLY A 241 8.82 -6.42 -12.05
CA GLY A 241 7.71 -5.51 -12.26
C GLY A 241 7.88 -4.59 -13.46
N THR A 242 7.46 -3.35 -13.32
CA THR A 242 7.42 -2.33 -14.39
C THR A 242 8.47 -1.24 -14.24
N GLY A 243 9.26 -1.26 -13.14
CA GLY A 243 10.13 -0.16 -12.73
C GLY A 243 9.36 1.01 -12.10
N ILE A 244 8.07 0.82 -11.80
CA ILE A 244 7.23 1.76 -11.06
C ILE A 244 6.59 0.98 -9.92
N VAL A 245 6.71 1.50 -8.69
CA VAL A 245 6.16 0.87 -7.49
C VAL A 245 4.90 1.60 -7.06
N HIS A 246 3.81 0.85 -6.84
CA HIS A 246 2.63 1.42 -6.19
C HIS A 246 2.87 1.57 -4.69
N ILE A 247 2.49 2.70 -4.11
CA ILE A 247 2.75 3.04 -2.71
C ILE A 247 1.47 2.85 -1.89
N ALA A 248 1.55 1.93 -0.92
CA ALA A 248 0.54 1.72 0.11
C ALA A 248 1.18 1.95 1.49
N ALA A 249 1.30 3.20 1.91
CA ALA A 249 2.07 3.65 3.08
C ALA A 249 1.62 3.03 4.43
N THR A 250 0.47 2.39 4.46
CA THR A 250 -0.03 1.68 5.65
C THR A 250 0.41 0.22 5.72
N PHE A 251 1.04 -0.33 4.62
CA PHE A 251 1.40 -1.75 4.53
C PHE A 251 2.84 -2.00 4.07
N GLY A 252 3.61 -0.94 3.76
CA GLY A 252 5.02 -1.04 3.39
C GLY A 252 5.87 -0.04 4.19
N ALA A 253 7.00 -0.50 4.74
CA ALA A 253 7.90 0.38 5.52
C ALA A 253 8.59 1.40 4.62
N ASP A 254 9.10 0.98 3.46
CA ASP A 254 9.67 1.88 2.45
C ASP A 254 8.62 2.80 1.86
N ASP A 255 7.40 2.28 1.60
CA ASP A 255 6.26 3.07 1.14
C ASP A 255 5.93 4.21 2.11
N ALA A 256 5.87 3.90 3.42
CA ALA A 256 5.62 4.91 4.46
C ALA A 256 6.73 5.96 4.52
N ARG A 257 8.00 5.55 4.35
CA ARG A 257 9.15 6.46 4.34
C ARG A 257 9.08 7.43 3.17
N VAL A 258 8.97 6.93 1.94
CA VAL A 258 8.99 7.80 0.75
C VAL A 258 7.73 8.67 0.65
N ALA A 259 6.57 8.17 1.06
CA ALA A 259 5.35 8.97 1.13
C ALA A 259 5.50 10.15 2.10
N LYS A 260 6.05 9.90 3.30
CA LYS A 260 6.31 10.92 4.30
C LYS A 260 7.33 11.96 3.81
N GLU A 261 8.42 11.52 3.19
CA GLU A 261 9.46 12.41 2.62
C GLU A 261 8.88 13.29 1.51
N ALA A 262 7.99 12.75 0.70
CA ALA A 262 7.29 13.48 -0.37
C ALA A 262 6.09 14.31 0.13
N GLY A 263 5.71 14.25 1.39
CA GLY A 263 4.53 14.94 1.94
C GLY A 263 3.21 14.40 1.38
N VAL A 264 3.15 13.10 1.08
CA VAL A 264 1.91 12.42 0.66
C VAL A 264 1.23 11.84 1.90
N PRO A 265 -0.09 12.08 2.09
CA PRO A 265 -0.83 11.55 3.24
C PRO A 265 -0.95 10.03 3.17
N SER A 266 -1.03 9.36 4.32
CA SER A 266 -1.37 7.93 4.38
C SER A 266 -2.87 7.73 4.26
N LEU A 267 -3.29 6.57 3.75
CA LEU A 267 -4.71 6.25 3.64
C LEU A 267 -5.16 5.45 4.88
N PHE A 268 -5.72 6.16 5.85
CA PHE A 268 -6.29 5.59 7.06
C PHE A 268 -7.81 5.69 7.08
N LEU A 269 -8.46 4.72 7.72
CA LEU A 269 -9.84 4.80 8.19
C LEU A 269 -9.88 5.48 9.56
N ILE A 270 -11.03 6.02 9.92
CA ILE A 270 -11.29 6.55 11.27
C ILE A 270 -12.38 5.70 11.91
N ASN A 271 -12.09 5.13 13.08
CA ASN A 271 -13.07 4.36 13.84
C ASN A 271 -13.94 5.27 14.73
N LYS A 272 -15.02 4.71 15.31
CA LYS A 272 -15.95 5.44 16.22
C LYS A 272 -15.28 6.05 17.46
N LYS A 273 -14.05 5.66 17.79
CA LYS A 273 -13.27 6.24 18.89
C LYS A 273 -12.43 7.45 18.43
N GLY A 274 -12.43 7.79 17.14
CA GLY A 274 -11.59 8.84 16.55
C GLY A 274 -10.13 8.41 16.38
N GLU A 275 -9.87 7.10 16.33
CA GLU A 275 -8.54 6.55 16.08
C GLU A 275 -8.36 6.27 14.60
N THR A 276 -7.17 6.60 14.06
CA THR A 276 -6.78 6.24 12.69
C THR A 276 -6.37 4.77 12.63
N ARG A 277 -6.82 4.05 11.61
CA ARG A 277 -6.55 2.63 11.38
C ARG A 277 -6.27 2.37 9.89
N PRO A 278 -5.40 1.42 9.51
CA PRO A 278 -5.29 1.00 8.12
C PRO A 278 -6.60 0.35 7.67
N MET A 279 -6.78 0.11 6.38
CA MET A 279 -8.01 -0.53 5.87
C MET A 279 -8.23 -1.95 6.41
N VAL A 280 -7.17 -2.65 6.78
CA VAL A 280 -7.19 -4.02 7.30
C VAL A 280 -7.04 -3.98 8.82
N ASP A 281 -7.81 -4.80 9.53
CA ASP A 281 -7.75 -4.90 10.98
C ASP A 281 -6.64 -5.86 11.46
N LEU A 282 -6.47 -5.99 12.78
CA LEU A 282 -5.48 -6.88 13.38
C LEU A 282 -5.79 -8.38 13.16
N GLN A 283 -6.97 -8.72 12.66
CA GLN A 283 -7.33 -10.09 12.28
C GLN A 283 -7.00 -10.40 10.81
N GLY A 284 -6.55 -9.40 10.07
CA GLY A 284 -6.20 -9.54 8.66
C GLY A 284 -7.40 -9.48 7.71
N LYS A 285 -8.45 -8.72 8.06
CA LYS A 285 -9.62 -8.48 7.21
C LYS A 285 -9.92 -6.99 7.08
N TYR A 286 -10.56 -6.58 6.02
CA TYR A 286 -11.05 -5.21 5.88
C TYR A 286 -12.04 -4.87 6.99
N TYR A 287 -11.94 -3.66 7.52
CA TYR A 287 -12.86 -3.18 8.57
C TYR A 287 -14.31 -3.23 8.09
N LEU A 288 -15.21 -3.63 8.98
CA LEU A 288 -16.65 -3.49 8.75
C LEU A 288 -17.04 -2.00 8.88
N ILE A 289 -18.01 -1.57 8.06
CA ILE A 289 -18.45 -0.15 8.04
C ILE A 289 -19.03 0.27 9.40
N GLU A 290 -19.72 -0.62 10.11
CA GLU A 290 -20.39 -0.35 11.37
C GLU A 290 -19.45 0.08 12.49
N VAL A 291 -18.14 -0.17 12.39
CA VAL A 291 -17.17 0.24 13.41
C VAL A 291 -16.49 1.56 13.10
N LEU A 292 -16.77 2.13 11.92
CA LEU A 292 -16.17 3.37 11.45
C LEU A 292 -16.97 4.60 11.89
N ASP A 293 -16.30 5.73 11.95
CA ASP A 293 -16.86 7.04 12.28
C ASP A 293 -17.86 7.51 11.20
N ALA A 294 -19.07 7.91 11.60
CA ALA A 294 -20.13 8.26 10.65
C ALA A 294 -19.81 9.49 9.80
N ASN A 295 -19.10 10.47 10.36
CA ASN A 295 -18.70 11.66 9.61
C ASN A 295 -17.58 11.36 8.63
N PHE A 296 -16.64 10.49 9.00
CA PHE A 296 -15.62 9.96 8.08
C PHE A 296 -16.27 9.21 6.90
N ILE A 297 -17.21 8.31 7.17
CA ILE A 297 -17.93 7.58 6.12
C ILE A 297 -18.56 8.59 5.13
N LYS A 298 -19.26 9.59 5.65
CA LYS A 298 -19.93 10.61 4.84
C LYS A 298 -18.96 11.45 3.99
N CYS A 299 -17.80 11.81 4.53
CA CYS A 299 -16.86 12.74 3.90
C CYS A 299 -15.84 12.04 2.98
N CYS A 300 -15.43 10.82 3.34
CA CYS A 300 -14.23 10.21 2.74
C CYS A 300 -14.45 8.82 2.12
N MET A 301 -15.65 8.21 2.23
CA MET A 301 -15.85 6.83 1.80
C MET A 301 -16.92 6.72 0.70
N ASP A 302 -16.63 5.94 -0.34
CA ASP A 302 -17.64 5.39 -1.22
C ASP A 302 -18.14 4.08 -0.61
N THR A 303 -19.29 4.15 0.07
CA THR A 303 -19.86 2.99 0.76
C THR A 303 -20.30 1.89 -0.19
N THR A 304 -20.67 2.21 -1.43
CA THR A 304 -21.09 1.21 -2.44
C THR A 304 -19.91 0.33 -2.82
N LEU A 305 -18.75 0.94 -3.08
CA LEU A 305 -17.53 0.20 -3.45
C LEU A 305 -16.93 -0.51 -2.24
N TYR A 306 -16.82 0.17 -1.10
CA TYR A 306 -16.19 -0.41 0.09
C TYR A 306 -16.95 -1.61 0.64
N THR A 307 -18.30 -1.59 0.63
CA THR A 307 -19.15 -2.67 1.17
C THR A 307 -18.92 -4.01 0.44
N LEU A 308 -18.49 -3.98 -0.81
CA LEU A 308 -18.23 -5.21 -1.58
C LEU A 308 -17.18 -6.11 -0.89
N HIS A 309 -16.26 -5.50 -0.14
CA HIS A 309 -15.13 -6.19 0.49
C HIS A 309 -15.05 -6.00 2.02
N ALA A 310 -15.99 -5.27 2.62
CA ALA A 310 -16.03 -5.09 4.07
C ALA A 310 -16.12 -6.44 4.79
N GLY A 311 -15.10 -6.76 5.61
CA GLY A 311 -15.02 -8.03 6.34
C GLY A 311 -14.27 -9.15 5.61
N ASP A 312 -13.85 -8.97 4.36
CA ASP A 312 -13.07 -9.96 3.62
C ASP A 312 -11.66 -10.09 4.19
N TYR A 313 -11.20 -11.32 4.37
CA TYR A 313 -9.83 -11.62 4.79
C TYR A 313 -8.86 -11.45 3.62
N VAL A 314 -7.75 -10.72 3.86
CA VAL A 314 -6.74 -10.46 2.82
C VAL A 314 -5.90 -11.69 2.46
N LYS A 315 -5.93 -12.71 3.31
CA LYS A 315 -5.38 -14.05 3.03
C LYS A 315 -6.28 -15.12 3.64
N ASN A 316 -6.54 -16.18 2.88
CA ASN A 316 -7.33 -17.32 3.34
C ASN A 316 -6.80 -17.95 4.64
N ALA A 317 -5.51 -17.88 4.89
CA ALA A 317 -4.88 -18.38 6.11
C ALA A 317 -5.42 -17.75 7.40
N TYR A 318 -6.02 -16.55 7.32
CA TYR A 318 -6.59 -15.85 8.48
C TYR A 318 -8.08 -16.13 8.67
N ASP A 319 -8.80 -16.54 7.61
CA ASP A 319 -10.23 -16.80 7.65
C ASP A 319 -10.55 -18.03 8.54
N PRO A 320 -11.43 -17.89 9.56
CA PRO A 320 -11.83 -18.99 10.42
C PRO A 320 -12.36 -20.22 9.68
N LYS A 321 -12.95 -20.06 8.48
CA LYS A 321 -13.46 -21.19 7.68
C LYS A 321 -12.35 -22.17 7.28
N PHE A 322 -11.09 -21.72 7.17
CA PHE A 322 -9.93 -22.56 6.89
C PHE A 322 -9.15 -22.95 8.15
N ASN A 323 -9.69 -22.61 9.33
CA ASN A 323 -9.05 -22.85 10.61
C ASN A 323 -9.99 -23.62 11.58
N PRO A 324 -10.57 -24.77 11.19
CA PRO A 324 -11.45 -25.52 12.04
C PRO A 324 -10.72 -25.96 13.31
N ASN A 325 -11.33 -25.70 14.47
CA ASN A 325 -10.75 -25.98 15.79
C ASN A 325 -9.36 -25.34 16.03
N GLY A 326 -9.08 -24.20 15.38
CA GLY A 326 -7.80 -23.49 15.51
C GLY A 326 -6.64 -24.10 14.69
N VAL A 327 -6.88 -25.15 13.93
CA VAL A 327 -5.87 -25.80 13.07
C VAL A 327 -6.04 -25.30 11.63
N TRP A 328 -4.97 -24.78 11.04
CA TRP A 328 -4.98 -24.29 9.68
C TRP A 328 -5.01 -25.45 8.67
N ASN A 329 -6.07 -25.48 7.87
CA ASN A 329 -6.19 -26.38 6.72
C ASN A 329 -5.53 -25.75 5.50
N VAL A 330 -4.23 -25.98 5.34
CA VAL A 330 -3.40 -25.41 4.29
C VAL A 330 -3.96 -25.76 2.90
N GLU A 331 -4.25 -27.05 2.67
CA GLU A 331 -4.70 -27.54 1.37
C GLU A 331 -6.04 -26.88 0.93
N ALA A 332 -7.01 -26.78 1.83
CA ALA A 332 -8.28 -26.12 1.53
C ALA A 332 -8.09 -24.61 1.30
N SER A 333 -7.22 -23.97 2.07
CA SER A 333 -6.89 -22.56 1.99
C SER A 333 -6.20 -22.20 0.66
N GLU A 334 -5.28 -23.04 0.17
CA GLU A 334 -4.55 -22.80 -1.08
C GLU A 334 -5.37 -23.12 -2.34
N LYS A 335 -6.33 -24.06 -2.24
CA LYS A 335 -7.23 -24.41 -3.35
C LYS A 335 -8.36 -23.41 -3.55
N ALA A 336 -8.74 -22.67 -2.51
CA ALA A 336 -9.80 -21.70 -2.59
C ALA A 336 -9.32 -20.40 -3.26
N GLU A 337 -10.22 -19.72 -3.95
CA GLU A 337 -9.97 -18.36 -4.40
C GLU A 337 -9.70 -17.47 -3.19
N ASP A 338 -8.62 -16.69 -3.26
CA ASP A 338 -8.28 -15.67 -2.26
C ASP A 338 -8.71 -14.28 -2.74
N LEU A 339 -8.63 -13.30 -1.86
CA LEU A 339 -9.00 -11.92 -2.18
C LEU A 339 -8.15 -11.32 -3.31
N ASN A 340 -6.89 -11.74 -3.49
CA ASN A 340 -6.08 -11.29 -4.61
C ASN A 340 -6.68 -11.71 -5.95
N VAL A 341 -7.22 -12.95 -6.05
CA VAL A 341 -7.90 -13.43 -7.25
C VAL A 341 -9.15 -12.61 -7.53
N VAL A 342 -9.97 -12.37 -6.50
CA VAL A 342 -11.22 -11.60 -6.61
C VAL A 342 -10.92 -10.19 -7.12
N ILE A 343 -10.01 -9.46 -6.49
CA ILE A 343 -9.61 -8.10 -6.92
C ILE A 343 -9.04 -8.09 -8.33
N CYS A 344 -8.19 -9.07 -8.69
CA CYS A 344 -7.67 -9.17 -10.06
C CYS A 344 -8.76 -9.36 -11.12
N LEU A 345 -9.79 -10.17 -10.82
CA LEU A 345 -10.91 -10.39 -11.73
C LEU A 345 -11.77 -9.13 -11.88
N GLU A 346 -12.04 -8.42 -10.79
CA GLU A 346 -12.73 -7.13 -10.82
C GLU A 346 -11.95 -6.08 -11.62
N MET A 347 -10.63 -5.99 -11.42
CA MET A 347 -9.78 -5.11 -12.20
C MET A 347 -9.81 -5.45 -13.69
N LYS A 348 -9.86 -6.75 -14.03
CA LYS A 348 -10.01 -7.17 -15.43
C LYS A 348 -11.36 -6.75 -16.01
N GLN A 349 -12.45 -6.95 -15.25
CA GLN A 349 -13.80 -6.58 -15.69
C GLN A 349 -13.98 -5.06 -15.85
N THR A 350 -13.35 -4.28 -14.99
CA THR A 350 -13.40 -2.80 -15.01
C THR A 350 -12.36 -2.14 -15.91
N GLY A 351 -11.51 -2.94 -16.58
CA GLY A 351 -10.47 -2.43 -17.48
C GLY A 351 -9.27 -1.80 -16.75
N LEU A 352 -9.09 -2.10 -15.47
CA LEU A 352 -7.97 -1.59 -14.65
C LEU A 352 -6.76 -2.52 -14.64
N ALA A 353 -6.87 -3.74 -15.16
CA ALA A 353 -5.76 -4.69 -15.28
C ALA A 353 -5.16 -4.66 -16.68
N TYR A 354 -3.83 -4.68 -16.75
CA TYR A 354 -3.06 -4.90 -17.97
C TYR A 354 -2.58 -6.35 -18.09
N LYS A 355 -2.12 -6.95 -16.97
CA LYS A 355 -1.63 -8.34 -16.95
C LYS A 355 -1.95 -8.95 -15.59
N ILE A 356 -2.50 -10.17 -15.60
CA ILE A 356 -2.74 -10.98 -14.40
C ILE A 356 -1.99 -12.28 -14.59
N GLU A 357 -1.18 -12.68 -13.62
CA GLU A 357 -0.38 -13.91 -13.70
C GLU A 357 -0.20 -14.55 -12.32
N LYS A 358 0.14 -15.83 -12.31
CA LYS A 358 0.62 -16.50 -11.10
C LYS A 358 2.12 -16.32 -11.00
N HIS A 359 2.58 -15.81 -9.85
CA HIS A 359 4.00 -15.57 -9.59
C HIS A 359 4.44 -16.30 -8.31
N VAL A 360 5.58 -16.95 -8.38
CA VAL A 360 6.21 -17.59 -7.20
C VAL A 360 7.20 -16.60 -6.62
N HIS A 361 7.00 -16.26 -5.36
CA HIS A 361 7.90 -15.35 -4.64
C HIS A 361 8.09 -15.79 -3.19
N ASN A 362 9.14 -15.31 -2.58
CA ASN A 362 9.45 -15.60 -1.20
C ASN A 362 8.60 -14.72 -0.27
N TYR A 363 7.86 -15.34 0.67
CA TYR A 363 6.95 -14.62 1.58
C TYR A 363 7.19 -15.00 3.04
N PRO A 364 7.22 -14.03 3.97
CA PRO A 364 7.48 -14.31 5.37
C PRO A 364 6.27 -14.92 6.09
N HIS A 365 6.57 -15.92 6.93
CA HIS A 365 5.62 -16.63 7.78
C HIS A 365 6.03 -16.52 9.25
N CYS A 366 5.03 -16.53 10.12
CA CYS A 366 5.26 -16.54 11.56
C CYS A 366 5.74 -17.93 12.02
N TRP A 367 6.91 -18.00 12.63
CA TRP A 367 7.49 -19.26 13.11
C TRP A 367 6.65 -19.96 14.20
N ARG A 368 5.76 -19.21 14.90
CA ARG A 368 4.88 -19.78 15.94
C ARG A 368 3.61 -20.40 15.37
N THR A 369 3.12 -19.93 14.22
CA THR A 369 1.80 -20.29 13.70
C THR A 369 1.84 -20.86 12.29
N ASP A 370 3.01 -20.87 11.67
CA ASP A 370 3.23 -21.26 10.27
C ASP A 370 2.43 -20.47 9.22
N LYS A 371 1.69 -19.41 9.65
CA LYS A 371 0.87 -18.60 8.79
C LYS A 371 1.63 -17.39 8.25
N PRO A 372 1.26 -16.88 7.06
CA PRO A 372 1.83 -15.66 6.52
C PRO A 372 1.67 -14.50 7.49
N ILE A 373 2.52 -13.49 7.38
CA ILE A 373 2.44 -12.26 8.16
C ILE A 373 1.92 -11.10 7.32
N LEU A 374 1.62 -9.98 7.97
CA LEU A 374 1.37 -8.69 7.34
C LEU A 374 2.43 -7.68 7.81
N TYR A 375 2.79 -6.72 6.96
CA TYR A 375 3.38 -5.48 7.44
C TYR A 375 2.24 -4.56 7.87
N TYR A 376 2.32 -4.02 9.10
CA TYR A 376 1.17 -3.38 9.75
C TYR A 376 1.61 -2.19 10.61
N PRO A 377 0.88 -1.06 10.61
CA PRO A 377 1.17 0.07 11.49
C PRO A 377 0.77 -0.27 12.94
N LEU A 378 1.75 -0.63 13.74
CA LEU A 378 1.55 -0.91 15.16
C LEU A 378 1.87 0.30 16.01
N ASP A 379 0.91 0.69 16.85
CA ASP A 379 1.09 1.73 17.85
C ASP A 379 2.16 1.32 18.87
N SER A 380 3.08 2.23 19.19
CA SER A 380 4.10 2.03 20.19
C SER A 380 4.54 3.34 20.84
N TRP A 381 5.36 3.23 21.88
CA TRP A 381 6.04 4.35 22.46
C TRP A 381 7.46 4.45 21.91
N PHE A 382 7.83 5.65 21.54
CA PHE A 382 9.15 5.94 20.95
C PHE A 382 9.91 6.94 21.79
N ILE A 383 11.23 6.78 21.81
CA ILE A 383 12.16 7.74 22.40
C ILE A 383 12.94 8.41 21.26
N ARG A 384 12.87 9.73 21.19
CA ARG A 384 13.65 10.51 20.23
C ARG A 384 15.10 10.51 20.66
N SER A 385 15.91 9.67 20.04
CA SER A 385 17.33 9.48 20.38
C SER A 385 18.27 10.42 19.61
N SER A 386 17.78 11.02 18.51
CA SER A 386 18.50 12.00 17.68
C SER A 386 17.77 13.34 17.74
N ALA A 387 17.99 14.09 18.82
CA ALA A 387 17.41 15.43 19.01
C ALA A 387 18.49 16.50 18.88
#